data_1cbaa494f007abf42bd9acf80d179d6e
#
_entry.id   1cbaa494f007abf42bd9acf80d179d6e
#
_cell.length_a   1.000
_cell.length_b   1.000
_cell.length_c   1.000
_cell.angle_alpha   90.00
_cell.angle_beta   90.00
_cell.angle_gamma   90.00
#
_symmetry.space_group_name_H-M   'P 1'
#
loop_
_entity.id
_entity.type
_entity.pdbx_description
1 polymer ?
#
loop_
_entity_poly.entity_id
_entity_poly.type
_entity_poly.pdbx_seq_one_letter_code
_entity_poly.pdbx_strand_id
1 'polypeptide(L)'
;LHKKDNDNINGPSLIKVPDWIDNPLGKYYLYFAHHQGKYIRMAYSDKIEGPYTIYEKGTLQLSETTCKTHIASPDVHIDEGSGRIAMYYHGDVEGGQKTFISWSIDGINFLNNVVPKGEFYFRVFKYKDKFYSVAKNKNIDGVIYESDSWDGEFKPLFNLIPNIRHSAVYVKENMLFLFYSCIGDSPESIFLVKINLDSWEAVKVEKILTPKTEYEGGNLPIMKSMPGSSTLRYGRPVKELRDPYIYSEHNKLYMLYSLAGECGIGLAQLYNIGES
;
A
#
# COMPACT_ATOMS: atom_id res chain seq x y z
N LEU A 1 -4.01 14.31 -3.90
CA LEU A 1 -4.93 13.98 -4.98
C LEU A 1 -6.35 13.93 -4.43
N HIS A 2 -7.23 14.77 -4.93
CA HIS A 2 -8.66 14.79 -4.60
C HIS A 2 -9.50 14.32 -5.78
N LYS A 3 -10.65 13.79 -5.45
CA LYS A 3 -11.68 13.25 -6.31
C LYS A 3 -12.33 14.31 -7.23
N LYS A 4 -12.55 13.95 -8.49
CA LYS A 4 -13.73 14.39 -9.27
C LYS A 4 -14.85 13.38 -9.00
N ASP A 5 -16.09 13.83 -8.94
CA ASP A 5 -17.28 13.07 -8.52
C ASP A 5 -17.25 11.55 -8.77
N ASN A 6 -17.54 10.78 -7.71
CA ASN A 6 -17.64 9.32 -7.66
C ASN A 6 -16.38 8.49 -7.93
N ASP A 7 -15.21 9.06 -7.98
CA ASP A 7 -13.97 8.30 -8.14
C ASP A 7 -13.45 7.83 -6.77
N ASN A 8 -13.04 6.58 -6.67
CA ASN A 8 -12.47 5.98 -5.49
C ASN A 8 -10.95 5.96 -5.66
N ILE A 9 -10.19 6.38 -4.65
CA ILE A 9 -8.72 6.47 -4.70
C ILE A 9 -8.14 5.82 -3.45
N ASN A 10 -7.37 4.73 -3.62
CA ASN A 10 -6.82 3.97 -2.51
C ASN A 10 -5.46 3.34 -2.82
N GLY A 11 -4.86 2.74 -1.79
CA GLY A 11 -3.67 1.90 -1.89
C GLY A 11 -2.46 2.61 -2.48
N PRO A 12 -2.02 3.75 -1.92
CA PRO A 12 -0.86 4.47 -2.45
C PRO A 12 0.43 3.66 -2.32
N SER A 13 1.33 3.83 -3.28
CA SER A 13 2.73 3.41 -3.23
C SER A 13 3.58 4.42 -3.99
N LEU A 14 4.62 4.95 -3.36
CA LEU A 14 5.44 6.04 -3.90
C LEU A 14 6.88 5.58 -4.09
N ILE A 15 7.44 5.84 -5.26
CA ILE A 15 8.88 5.69 -5.48
C ILE A 15 9.49 7.02 -5.93
N LYS A 16 10.77 7.22 -5.60
CA LYS A 16 11.61 8.14 -6.35
C LYS A 16 12.05 7.42 -7.63
N VAL A 17 11.92 8.09 -8.76
CA VAL A 17 12.29 7.51 -10.05
C VAL A 17 13.78 7.25 -10.08
N PRO A 18 14.24 6.02 -10.40
CA PRO A 18 15.65 5.67 -10.48
C PRO A 18 16.38 6.45 -11.56
N ASP A 19 17.68 6.72 -11.32
CA ASP A 19 18.52 7.51 -12.24
C ASP A 19 18.79 6.80 -13.59
N TRP A 20 18.53 5.48 -13.71
CA TRP A 20 18.67 4.76 -14.99
C TRP A 20 17.50 4.97 -15.94
N ILE A 21 16.42 5.60 -15.49
CA ILE A 21 15.25 5.90 -16.36
C ILE A 21 15.52 7.21 -17.10
N ASP A 22 15.69 7.11 -18.40
CA ASP A 22 15.86 8.26 -19.26
C ASP A 22 14.54 9.02 -19.44
N ASN A 23 14.62 10.37 -19.35
CA ASN A 23 13.49 11.28 -19.56
C ASN A 23 12.23 10.92 -18.74
N PRO A 24 12.33 10.78 -17.41
CA PRO A 24 11.18 10.46 -16.59
C PRO A 24 10.12 11.57 -16.64
N LEU A 25 8.86 11.23 -16.40
CA LEU A 25 7.76 12.20 -16.34
C LEU A 25 7.86 13.16 -15.16
N GLY A 26 8.57 12.78 -14.09
CA GLY A 26 8.83 13.55 -12.89
C GLY A 26 9.77 12.78 -11.96
N LYS A 27 10.19 13.38 -10.85
CA LYS A 27 11.09 12.75 -9.88
C LYS A 27 10.44 11.66 -9.05
N TYR A 28 9.12 11.71 -8.88
CA TYR A 28 8.36 10.78 -8.07
C TYR A 28 7.20 10.21 -8.87
N TYR A 29 7.01 8.89 -8.76
CA TYR A 29 5.84 8.18 -9.29
C TYR A 29 5.02 7.67 -8.13
N LEU A 30 3.77 8.11 -8.05
CA LEU A 30 2.76 7.68 -7.09
C LEU A 30 1.80 6.73 -7.79
N TYR A 31 1.86 5.45 -7.41
CA TYR A 31 0.93 4.43 -7.87
C TYR A 31 -0.23 4.32 -6.90
N PHE A 32 -1.42 4.06 -7.40
CA PHE A 32 -2.62 3.91 -6.61
C PHE A 32 -3.70 3.17 -7.39
N ALA A 33 -4.84 2.88 -6.76
CA ALA A 33 -5.89 2.10 -7.39
C ALA A 33 -7.28 2.72 -7.18
N HIS A 34 -8.26 2.11 -7.81
CA HIS A 34 -9.67 2.18 -7.51
C HIS A 34 -10.10 0.82 -6.95
N HIS A 35 -11.00 0.76 -5.97
CA HIS A 35 -11.40 -0.48 -5.29
C HIS A 35 -11.92 -1.58 -6.26
N GLN A 36 -12.51 -1.18 -7.37
CA GLN A 36 -12.94 -2.06 -8.47
C GLN A 36 -12.19 -1.73 -9.77
N GLY A 37 -10.92 -1.35 -9.65
CA GLY A 37 -10.12 -0.82 -10.74
C GLY A 37 -9.83 -1.84 -11.83
N LYS A 38 -9.85 -1.36 -13.07
CA LYS A 38 -9.47 -2.13 -14.26
C LYS A 38 -7.99 -1.92 -14.64
N TYR A 39 -7.29 -1.08 -13.89
CA TYR A 39 -5.86 -0.79 -14.09
C TYR A 39 -5.25 -0.19 -12.83
N ILE A 40 -3.94 -0.32 -12.69
CA ILE A 40 -3.17 0.42 -11.70
C ILE A 40 -2.95 1.82 -12.24
N ARG A 41 -3.36 2.82 -11.46
CA ARG A 41 -3.25 4.24 -11.76
C ARG A 41 -1.89 4.76 -11.33
N MET A 42 -1.45 5.84 -11.95
CA MET A 42 -0.21 6.53 -11.60
C MET A 42 -0.38 8.03 -11.70
N ALA A 43 0.32 8.75 -10.84
CA ALA A 43 0.56 10.18 -10.97
C ALA A 43 2.04 10.47 -10.76
N TYR A 44 2.54 11.58 -11.27
CA TYR A 44 3.94 11.97 -11.16
C TYR A 44 4.11 13.42 -10.70
N SER A 45 5.22 13.71 -10.07
CA SER A 45 5.58 15.04 -9.59
C SER A 45 7.10 15.19 -9.46
N ASP A 46 7.60 16.43 -9.41
CA ASP A 46 8.98 16.74 -9.05
C ASP A 46 9.18 16.93 -7.54
N LYS A 47 8.11 16.91 -6.75
CA LYS A 47 8.13 17.06 -5.28
C LYS A 47 7.23 16.02 -4.62
N ILE A 48 7.64 15.55 -3.43
CA ILE A 48 6.85 14.59 -2.65
C ILE A 48 5.45 15.15 -2.32
N GLU A 49 5.39 16.43 -2.00
CA GLU A 49 4.14 17.12 -1.66
C GLU A 49 3.27 17.41 -2.88
N GLY A 50 3.77 17.25 -4.08
CA GLY A 50 3.10 17.58 -5.32
C GLY A 50 3.33 19.04 -5.78
N PRO A 51 2.47 19.58 -6.67
CA PRO A 51 1.27 18.93 -7.19
C PRO A 51 1.58 17.72 -8.08
N TYR A 52 0.70 16.72 -8.03
CA TYR A 52 0.80 15.52 -8.87
C TYR A 52 -0.04 15.66 -10.13
N THR A 53 0.54 15.26 -11.27
CA THR A 53 -0.15 15.12 -12.57
C THR A 53 -0.54 13.67 -12.78
N ILE A 54 -1.80 13.40 -13.09
CA ILE A 54 -2.30 12.06 -13.39
C ILE A 54 -1.74 11.59 -14.75
N TYR A 55 -1.21 10.38 -14.78
CA TYR A 55 -0.91 9.68 -16.00
C TYR A 55 -2.16 8.90 -16.45
N GLU A 56 -2.89 9.44 -17.39
CA GLU A 56 -4.25 9.00 -17.74
C GLU A 56 -4.33 7.53 -18.22
N LYS A 57 -3.27 7.02 -18.84
CA LYS A 57 -3.23 5.62 -19.33
C LYS A 57 -3.13 4.57 -18.23
N GLY A 58 -2.66 4.97 -17.02
CA GLY A 58 -2.25 4.02 -15.99
C GLY A 58 -1.03 3.20 -16.40
N THR A 59 -0.69 2.18 -15.61
CA THR A 59 0.56 1.43 -15.78
C THR A 59 0.36 -0.04 -16.10
N LEU A 60 -0.51 -0.74 -15.39
CA LEU A 60 -0.84 -2.15 -15.60
C LEU A 60 -2.34 -2.26 -15.82
N GLN A 61 -2.77 -2.91 -16.92
CA GLN A 61 -4.17 -3.11 -17.23
C GLN A 61 -4.66 -4.48 -16.75
N LEU A 62 -5.92 -4.58 -16.34
CA LEU A 62 -6.54 -5.86 -15.96
C LEU A 62 -6.42 -6.90 -17.09
N SER A 63 -6.59 -6.45 -18.34
CA SER A 63 -6.48 -7.31 -19.53
C SER A 63 -5.09 -7.90 -19.77
N GLU A 64 -4.06 -7.37 -19.12
CA GLU A 64 -2.68 -7.86 -19.17
C GLU A 64 -2.39 -8.86 -18.04
N THR A 65 -3.37 -9.17 -17.20
CA THR A 65 -3.25 -10.05 -16.03
C THR A 65 -4.15 -11.28 -16.16
N THR A 66 -4.01 -12.21 -15.22
CA THR A 66 -4.91 -13.38 -15.08
C THR A 66 -6.11 -13.11 -14.17
N CYS A 67 -6.21 -11.88 -13.63
CA CYS A 67 -7.31 -11.49 -12.76
C CYS A 67 -8.61 -11.30 -13.53
N LYS A 68 -9.76 -11.55 -12.88
CA LYS A 68 -11.07 -11.62 -13.56
C LYS A 68 -11.79 -10.27 -13.61
N THR A 69 -11.87 -9.56 -12.48
CA THR A 69 -12.75 -8.40 -12.34
C THR A 69 -12.05 -7.10 -12.00
N HIS A 70 -10.96 -7.17 -11.22
CA HIS A 70 -10.22 -5.97 -10.77
C HIS A 70 -8.77 -6.28 -10.44
N ILE A 71 -7.95 -5.23 -10.42
CA ILE A 71 -6.60 -5.22 -9.84
C ILE A 71 -6.45 -3.98 -8.97
N ALA A 72 -5.75 -4.11 -7.84
CA ALA A 72 -5.64 -3.02 -6.87
C ALA A 72 -4.40 -3.13 -5.95
N SER A 73 -4.26 -2.13 -5.07
CA SER A 73 -3.28 -2.04 -3.98
C SER A 73 -1.84 -2.30 -4.42
N PRO A 74 -1.29 -1.47 -5.29
CA PRO A 74 0.10 -1.60 -5.71
C PRO A 74 1.05 -1.44 -4.50
N ASP A 75 2.12 -2.23 -4.51
CA ASP A 75 3.27 -2.13 -3.62
C ASP A 75 4.53 -2.17 -4.47
N VAL A 76 5.16 -1.00 -4.68
CA VAL A 76 6.18 -0.82 -5.72
C VAL A 76 7.54 -0.62 -5.09
N HIS A 77 8.52 -1.37 -5.59
CA HIS A 77 9.88 -1.41 -5.09
C HIS A 77 10.90 -1.28 -6.22
N ILE A 78 12.04 -0.68 -5.90
CA ILE A 78 13.18 -0.56 -6.81
C ILE A 78 14.14 -1.71 -6.49
N ASP A 79 14.46 -2.52 -7.48
CA ASP A 79 15.53 -3.52 -7.44
C ASP A 79 16.77 -2.94 -8.13
N GLU A 80 17.57 -2.22 -7.37
CA GLU A 80 18.82 -1.61 -7.85
C GLU A 80 19.77 -2.64 -8.45
N GLY A 81 19.78 -3.87 -7.91
CA GLY A 81 20.69 -4.94 -8.36
C GLY A 81 20.40 -5.41 -9.78
N SER A 82 19.15 -5.40 -10.20
CA SER A 82 18.76 -5.82 -11.57
C SER A 82 18.37 -4.65 -12.48
N GLY A 83 18.34 -3.41 -11.98
CA GLY A 83 17.89 -2.24 -12.73
C GLY A 83 16.41 -2.35 -13.13
N ARG A 84 15.56 -2.91 -12.25
CA ARG A 84 14.12 -3.10 -12.50
C ARG A 84 13.27 -2.58 -11.34
N ILE A 85 12.01 -2.36 -11.63
CA ILE A 85 10.99 -1.97 -10.68
C ILE A 85 10.00 -3.12 -10.53
N ALA A 86 9.83 -3.61 -9.31
CA ALA A 86 8.84 -4.61 -8.94
C ALA A 86 7.54 -3.94 -8.49
N MET A 87 6.40 -4.40 -8.97
CA MET A 87 5.09 -4.01 -8.48
C MET A 87 4.34 -5.27 -8.03
N TYR A 88 4.10 -5.40 -6.75
CA TYR A 88 3.10 -6.33 -6.26
C TYR A 88 1.72 -5.68 -6.36
N TYR A 89 0.73 -6.44 -6.79
CA TYR A 89 -0.65 -6.02 -6.86
C TYR A 89 -1.54 -7.22 -6.56
N HIS A 90 -2.78 -7.01 -6.20
CA HIS A 90 -3.71 -8.11 -6.03
C HIS A 90 -4.90 -7.99 -7.00
N GLY A 91 -5.53 -9.12 -7.23
CA GLY A 91 -6.78 -9.21 -7.97
C GLY A 91 -7.49 -10.52 -7.70
N ASP A 92 -8.70 -10.64 -8.21
CA ASP A 92 -9.53 -11.82 -8.04
C ASP A 92 -9.24 -12.89 -9.09
N VAL A 93 -9.06 -14.10 -8.62
CA VAL A 93 -8.89 -15.30 -9.44
C VAL A 93 -9.82 -16.40 -8.92
N GLU A 94 -9.76 -17.57 -9.52
CA GLU A 94 -10.44 -18.73 -8.96
C GLU A 94 -9.91 -19.06 -7.56
N GLY A 95 -10.80 -19.18 -6.59
CA GLY A 95 -10.43 -19.41 -5.18
C GLY A 95 -10.24 -18.15 -4.33
N GLY A 96 -10.45 -16.94 -4.89
CA GLY A 96 -10.41 -15.67 -4.15
C GLY A 96 -9.37 -14.68 -4.64
N GLN A 97 -9.07 -13.69 -3.82
CA GLN A 97 -8.07 -12.68 -4.16
C GLN A 97 -6.66 -13.18 -3.85
N LYS A 98 -5.72 -12.93 -4.75
CA LYS A 98 -4.30 -13.28 -4.61
C LYS A 98 -3.41 -12.13 -5.04
N THR A 99 -2.20 -12.12 -4.50
CA THR A 99 -1.15 -11.18 -4.91
C THR A 99 -0.31 -11.76 -6.05
N PHE A 100 0.05 -10.91 -6.97
CA PHE A 100 0.95 -11.16 -8.11
C PHE A 100 2.08 -10.14 -8.10
N ILE A 101 3.10 -10.38 -8.93
CA ILE A 101 4.19 -9.45 -9.19
C ILE A 101 4.26 -9.11 -10.68
N SER A 102 4.55 -7.87 -10.99
CA SER A 102 4.89 -7.39 -12.34
C SER A 102 6.22 -6.65 -12.29
N TRP A 103 6.93 -6.63 -13.41
CA TRP A 103 8.23 -6.00 -13.53
C TRP A 103 8.25 -4.91 -14.59
N SER A 104 8.98 -3.84 -14.34
CA SER A 104 9.18 -2.73 -15.27
C SER A 104 10.63 -2.27 -15.27
N ILE A 105 11.07 -1.71 -16.39
CA ILE A 105 12.38 -1.01 -16.50
C ILE A 105 12.21 0.51 -16.52
N ASP A 106 10.99 1.01 -16.70
CA ASP A 106 10.67 2.43 -16.86
C ASP A 106 9.65 2.95 -15.83
N GLY A 107 9.08 2.05 -14.99
CA GLY A 107 8.05 2.39 -14.01
C GLY A 107 6.67 2.69 -14.59
N ILE A 108 6.47 2.55 -15.90
CA ILE A 108 5.22 2.82 -16.60
C ILE A 108 4.65 1.54 -17.22
N ASN A 109 5.49 0.83 -17.95
CA ASN A 109 5.10 -0.39 -18.66
C ASN A 109 5.51 -1.61 -17.83
N PHE A 110 4.53 -2.33 -17.27
CA PHE A 110 4.76 -3.48 -16.43
C PHE A 110 4.43 -4.79 -17.14
N LEU A 111 5.37 -5.74 -17.07
CA LEU A 111 5.19 -7.11 -17.57
C LEU A 111 4.74 -8.01 -16.43
N ASN A 112 3.58 -8.62 -16.58
CA ASN A 112 2.96 -9.44 -15.56
C ASN A 112 3.60 -10.82 -15.43
N ASN A 113 3.73 -11.31 -14.16
CA ASN A 113 3.98 -12.70 -13.84
C ASN A 113 2.67 -13.33 -13.37
N VAL A 114 2.26 -14.42 -14.02
CA VAL A 114 0.97 -15.09 -13.79
C VAL A 114 0.92 -15.95 -12.54
N VAL A 115 2.06 -16.18 -11.85
CA VAL A 115 2.15 -17.04 -10.67
C VAL A 115 1.76 -16.27 -9.41
N PRO A 116 0.71 -16.70 -8.67
CA PRO A 116 0.35 -16.08 -7.40
C PRO A 116 1.47 -16.17 -6.37
N LYS A 117 1.66 -15.11 -5.59
CA LYS A 117 2.69 -15.03 -4.53
C LYS A 117 2.12 -15.34 -3.13
N GLY A 118 0.85 -15.17 -2.91
CA GLY A 118 0.20 -15.41 -1.63
C GLY A 118 -1.17 -14.76 -1.53
N GLU A 119 -1.62 -14.54 -0.31
CA GLU A 119 -2.85 -13.82 -0.03
C GLU A 119 -2.75 -12.34 -0.46
N PHE A 120 -3.85 -11.62 -0.44
CA PHE A 120 -3.92 -10.28 -1.00
C PHE A 120 -3.36 -9.17 -0.08
N TYR A 121 -3.06 -8.00 -0.65
CA TYR A 121 -2.47 -6.82 0.00
C TYR A 121 -1.05 -7.03 0.52
N PHE A 122 -0.14 -7.56 -0.31
CA PHE A 122 1.28 -7.62 0.06
C PHE A 122 1.82 -6.21 0.35
N ARG A 123 2.61 -6.14 1.42
CA ARG A 123 3.56 -5.08 1.72
C ARG A 123 4.90 -5.73 1.99
N VAL A 124 5.78 -5.65 1.01
CA VAL A 124 7.05 -6.37 0.99
C VAL A 124 8.14 -5.55 1.65
N PHE A 125 9.03 -6.21 2.36
CA PHE A 125 10.24 -5.60 2.92
C PHE A 125 11.38 -6.61 2.92
N LYS A 126 12.61 -6.07 2.93
CA LYS A 126 13.81 -6.89 3.05
C LYS A 126 14.37 -6.80 4.47
N TYR A 127 14.75 -7.94 5.02
CA TYR A 127 15.50 -7.99 6.26
C TYR A 127 16.57 -9.08 6.16
N LYS A 128 17.85 -8.71 6.41
CA LYS A 128 19.00 -9.55 6.12
C LYS A 128 18.98 -9.99 4.65
N ASP A 129 19.12 -11.28 4.41
CA ASP A 129 19.14 -11.85 3.05
C ASP A 129 17.78 -12.38 2.58
N LYS A 130 16.71 -12.08 3.30
CA LYS A 130 15.36 -12.57 3.02
C LYS A 130 14.40 -11.43 2.68
N PHE A 131 13.36 -11.80 1.96
CA PHE A 131 12.21 -10.97 1.66
C PHE A 131 11.03 -11.44 2.50
N TYR A 132 10.34 -10.50 3.09
CA TYR A 132 9.15 -10.76 3.88
C TYR A 132 7.99 -9.96 3.33
N SER A 133 6.78 -10.39 3.61
CA SER A 133 5.59 -9.63 3.27
C SER A 133 4.55 -9.73 4.37
N VAL A 134 3.90 -8.62 4.67
CA VAL A 134 2.63 -8.62 5.38
C VAL A 134 1.52 -8.71 4.36
N ALA A 135 0.61 -9.66 4.54
CA ALA A 135 -0.57 -9.85 3.69
C ALA A 135 -1.83 -9.96 4.53
N LYS A 136 -2.98 -9.87 3.87
CA LYS A 136 -4.28 -10.02 4.51
C LYS A 136 -4.87 -11.39 4.21
N ASN A 137 -5.17 -12.16 5.26
CA ASN A 137 -5.78 -13.47 5.14
C ASN A 137 -7.31 -13.39 5.28
N LYS A 138 -8.04 -13.50 4.19
CA LYS A 138 -9.52 -13.63 4.11
C LYS A 138 -10.33 -12.63 4.96
N ASN A 139 -9.85 -11.43 5.20
CA ASN A 139 -10.45 -10.43 6.11
C ASN A 139 -10.56 -10.89 7.59
N ILE A 140 -9.76 -11.86 8.02
CA ILE A 140 -9.73 -12.38 9.39
C ILE A 140 -8.55 -11.79 10.14
N ASP A 141 -7.35 -11.98 9.61
CA ASP A 141 -6.09 -11.54 10.22
C ASP A 141 -5.05 -11.18 9.16
N GLY A 142 -3.89 -10.71 9.62
CA GLY A 142 -2.70 -10.60 8.81
C GLY A 142 -1.93 -11.91 8.78
N VAL A 143 -1.06 -12.07 7.81
CA VAL A 143 -0.12 -13.19 7.70
C VAL A 143 1.24 -12.69 7.24
N ILE A 144 2.30 -13.21 7.85
CA ILE A 144 3.69 -12.97 7.41
C ILE A 144 4.10 -14.07 6.46
N TYR A 145 4.70 -13.66 5.35
CA TYR A 145 5.35 -14.54 4.37
C TYR A 145 6.84 -14.29 4.35
N GLU A 146 7.61 -15.31 3.95
CA GLU A 146 9.05 -15.25 3.68
C GLU A 146 9.36 -15.77 2.28
N SER A 147 10.36 -15.18 1.62
CA SER A 147 10.89 -15.61 0.32
C SER A 147 12.40 -15.34 0.23
N ASP A 148 13.08 -16.05 -0.66
CA ASP A 148 14.50 -15.84 -0.96
C ASP A 148 14.76 -14.76 -2.01
N SER A 149 13.73 -14.33 -2.76
CA SER A 149 13.86 -13.30 -3.80
C SER A 149 12.55 -12.55 -4.01
N TRP A 150 12.60 -11.41 -4.74
CA TRP A 150 11.42 -10.60 -5.09
C TRP A 150 10.29 -11.43 -5.73
N ASP A 151 10.62 -12.33 -6.65
CA ASP A 151 9.65 -13.13 -7.40
C ASP A 151 9.66 -14.62 -7.04
N GLY A 152 10.36 -14.98 -5.97
CA GLY A 152 10.42 -16.33 -5.43
C GLY A 152 9.07 -16.83 -4.89
N GLU A 153 9.09 -18.01 -4.35
CA GLU A 153 7.98 -18.58 -3.61
C GLU A 153 7.89 -17.90 -2.24
N PHE A 154 6.76 -17.26 -1.94
CA PHE A 154 6.48 -16.70 -0.64
C PHE A 154 5.75 -17.74 0.22
N LYS A 155 6.41 -18.21 1.28
CA LYS A 155 5.88 -19.22 2.21
C LYS A 155 5.28 -18.55 3.45
N PRO A 156 4.05 -18.90 3.86
CA PRO A 156 3.47 -18.35 5.07
C PRO A 156 4.23 -18.84 6.31
N LEU A 157 4.53 -17.93 7.23
CA LEU A 157 5.21 -18.24 8.50
C LEU A 157 4.21 -18.34 9.66
N PHE A 158 3.47 -17.26 9.91
CA PHE A 158 2.51 -17.20 11.01
C PHE A 158 1.49 -16.08 10.79
N ASN A 159 0.39 -16.17 11.53
CA ASN A 159 -0.64 -15.13 11.53
C ASN A 159 -0.21 -13.95 12.39
N LEU A 160 -0.62 -12.78 11.97
CA LEU A 160 -0.34 -11.50 12.60
C LEU A 160 -1.67 -10.88 13.10
N ILE A 161 -1.68 -9.64 13.45
CA ILE A 161 -2.77 -8.81 13.97
C ILE A 161 -4.15 -9.19 13.42
N PRO A 162 -5.14 -9.48 14.29
CA PRO A 162 -6.50 -9.79 13.86
C PRO A 162 -7.19 -8.56 13.25
N ASN A 163 -8.08 -8.80 12.31
CA ASN A 163 -8.87 -7.79 11.60
C ASN A 163 -8.06 -6.71 10.88
N ILE A 164 -6.77 -6.93 10.63
CA ILE A 164 -5.95 -6.02 9.84
C ILE A 164 -6.59 -5.78 8.47
N ARG A 165 -6.66 -4.52 8.04
CA ARG A 165 -7.19 -4.19 6.72
C ARG A 165 -6.06 -3.98 5.72
N HIS A 166 -5.36 -2.91 5.87
CA HIS A 166 -4.21 -2.53 5.06
C HIS A 166 -3.04 -2.23 5.97
N SER A 167 -1.84 -2.40 5.45
CA SER A 167 -0.62 -2.14 6.19
C SER A 167 0.40 -1.38 5.36
N ALA A 168 1.38 -0.81 6.06
CA ALA A 168 2.61 -0.30 5.52
C ALA A 168 3.75 -0.71 6.43
N VAL A 169 4.93 -0.85 5.87
CA VAL A 169 6.10 -1.36 6.56
C VAL A 169 7.26 -0.36 6.47
N TYR A 170 7.99 -0.24 7.56
CA TYR A 170 9.27 0.45 7.61
C TYR A 170 10.22 -0.34 8.49
N VAL A 171 11.38 -0.70 7.96
CA VAL A 171 12.41 -1.43 8.70
C VAL A 171 13.55 -0.48 9.05
N LYS A 172 13.91 -0.46 10.33
CA LYS A 172 15.09 0.23 10.84
C LYS A 172 15.85 -0.73 11.75
N GLU A 173 17.07 -1.05 11.38
CA GLU A 173 17.88 -2.07 12.08
C GLU A 173 17.14 -3.43 12.13
N ASN A 174 16.89 -3.98 13.31
CA ASN A 174 16.13 -5.21 13.51
C ASN A 174 14.66 -4.97 13.93
N MET A 175 14.14 -3.77 13.74
CA MET A 175 12.77 -3.43 14.09
C MET A 175 11.91 -3.19 12.85
N LEU A 176 10.80 -3.86 12.78
CA LEU A 176 9.71 -3.60 11.85
C LEU A 176 8.72 -2.64 12.52
N PHE A 177 8.53 -1.48 11.91
CA PHE A 177 7.45 -0.55 12.20
C PHE A 177 6.30 -0.86 11.24
N LEU A 178 5.28 -1.53 11.76
CA LEU A 178 4.11 -1.93 10.98
C LEU A 178 2.97 -0.96 11.28
N PHE A 179 2.62 -0.16 10.28
CA PHE A 179 1.47 0.75 10.28
C PHE A 179 0.27 0.02 9.69
N TYR A 180 -0.90 0.12 10.30
CA TYR A 180 -2.05 -0.62 9.82
C TYR A 180 -3.38 0.02 10.22
N SER A 181 -4.44 -0.32 9.50
CA SER A 181 -5.81 -0.03 9.89
C SER A 181 -6.59 -1.33 10.12
N CYS A 182 -7.71 -1.25 10.84
CA CYS A 182 -8.50 -2.42 11.23
C CYS A 182 -9.93 -2.37 10.73
N ILE A 183 -10.42 -3.53 10.27
CA ILE A 183 -11.85 -3.76 10.07
C ILE A 183 -12.55 -3.72 11.44
N GLY A 184 -13.64 -2.99 11.54
CA GLY A 184 -14.43 -2.85 12.76
C GLY A 184 -14.09 -1.63 13.60
N ASP A 185 -13.00 -0.90 13.31
CA ASP A 185 -12.68 0.37 13.99
C ASP A 185 -13.71 1.46 13.64
N SER A 186 -13.90 2.42 14.54
CA SER A 186 -14.90 3.49 14.37
C SER A 186 -14.51 4.77 15.11
N PRO A 187 -14.05 5.80 14.42
CA PRO A 187 -13.68 5.86 13.00
C PRO A 187 -12.44 5.03 12.69
N GLU A 188 -12.35 4.46 11.49
CA GLU A 188 -11.15 3.75 11.05
C GLU A 188 -9.95 4.69 11.09
N SER A 189 -8.89 4.22 11.70
CA SER A 189 -7.70 5.00 12.08
C SER A 189 -6.43 4.18 11.78
N ILE A 190 -5.26 4.83 11.81
CA ILE A 190 -4.00 4.15 11.60
C ILE A 190 -3.30 3.90 12.93
N PHE A 191 -2.90 2.66 13.13
CA PHE A 191 -2.14 2.17 14.26
C PHE A 191 -0.69 1.90 13.86
N LEU A 192 0.19 1.89 14.84
CA LEU A 192 1.58 1.45 14.74
C LEU A 192 1.82 0.32 15.74
N VAL A 193 2.41 -0.77 15.27
CA VAL A 193 3.04 -1.78 16.14
C VAL A 193 4.52 -1.89 15.78
N LYS A 194 5.37 -2.00 16.81
CA LYS A 194 6.79 -2.28 16.66
C LYS A 194 7.02 -3.77 16.89
N ILE A 195 7.72 -4.43 15.96
CA ILE A 195 7.98 -5.87 15.99
C ILE A 195 9.50 -6.08 15.86
N ASN A 196 10.09 -6.80 16.79
CA ASN A 196 11.48 -7.22 16.66
C ASN A 196 11.59 -8.33 15.62
N LEU A 197 12.39 -8.13 14.57
CA LEU A 197 12.49 -9.07 13.44
C LEU A 197 13.36 -10.31 13.73
N ASP A 198 14.10 -10.31 14.82
CA ASP A 198 14.85 -11.51 15.24
C ASP A 198 13.99 -12.48 16.07
N SER A 199 13.09 -11.93 16.91
CA SER A 199 12.19 -12.73 17.76
C SER A 199 10.74 -12.78 17.27
N TRP A 200 10.34 -11.87 16.38
CA TRP A 200 8.96 -11.63 15.94
C TRP A 200 8.00 -11.22 17.07
N GLU A 201 8.54 -10.71 18.16
CA GLU A 201 7.73 -10.22 19.28
C GLU A 201 7.29 -8.78 19.07
N ALA A 202 6.01 -8.53 19.30
CA ALA A 202 5.42 -7.20 19.26
C ALA A 202 5.75 -6.47 20.58
N VAL A 203 6.29 -5.26 20.48
CA VAL A 203 6.74 -4.48 21.63
C VAL A 203 5.66 -3.50 22.10
N LYS A 204 4.97 -2.81 21.17
CA LYS A 204 4.01 -1.76 21.51
C LYS A 204 3.01 -1.53 20.39
N VAL A 205 1.76 -1.25 20.77
CA VAL A 205 0.71 -0.83 19.83
C VAL A 205 0.22 0.57 20.18
N GLU A 206 0.17 1.47 19.21
CA GLU A 206 -0.29 2.84 19.38
C GLU A 206 -1.24 3.25 18.25
N LYS A 207 -2.29 4.00 18.57
CA LYS A 207 -3.09 4.70 17.55
C LYS A 207 -2.40 6.02 17.23
N ILE A 208 -1.87 6.16 16.02
CA ILE A 208 -1.00 7.29 15.66
C ILE A 208 -1.69 8.35 14.80
N LEU A 209 -2.70 7.97 14.01
CA LEU A 209 -3.40 8.90 13.15
C LEU A 209 -4.90 8.59 13.13
N THR A 210 -5.70 9.63 13.38
CA THR A 210 -7.17 9.59 13.27
C THR A 210 -7.63 10.76 12.42
N PRO A 211 -8.76 10.65 11.69
CA PRO A 211 -9.27 11.77 10.90
C PRO A 211 -9.70 12.93 11.80
N LYS A 212 -8.94 14.03 11.79
CA LYS A 212 -9.17 15.21 12.63
C LYS A 212 -9.47 16.46 11.82
N THR A 213 -8.75 16.67 10.74
CA THR A 213 -8.89 17.86 9.91
C THR A 213 -10.05 17.69 8.94
N GLU A 214 -10.58 18.80 8.44
CA GLU A 214 -11.62 18.81 7.41
C GLU A 214 -11.14 18.08 6.15
N TYR A 215 -9.93 18.32 5.76
CA TYR A 215 -9.25 17.68 4.63
C TYR A 215 -9.20 16.13 4.76
N GLU A 216 -9.04 15.59 5.97
CA GLU A 216 -9.06 14.15 6.25
C GLU A 216 -10.48 13.59 6.39
N GLY A 217 -11.48 14.44 6.31
CA GLY A 217 -12.86 14.07 6.57
C GLY A 217 -13.24 14.08 8.05
N GLY A 218 -12.56 14.88 8.89
CA GLY A 218 -12.80 14.97 10.33
C GLY A 218 -14.23 15.35 10.72
N ASN A 219 -14.94 16.07 9.86
CA ASN A 219 -16.32 16.49 10.03
C ASN A 219 -17.36 15.54 9.40
N LEU A 220 -16.90 14.45 8.77
CA LEU A 220 -17.77 13.48 8.10
C LEU A 220 -18.42 12.53 9.11
N PRO A 221 -19.52 11.85 8.72
CA PRO A 221 -20.16 10.86 9.56
C PRO A 221 -19.21 9.72 9.94
N ILE A 222 -19.25 9.34 11.21
CA ILE A 222 -18.54 8.18 11.74
C ILE A 222 -19.35 6.93 11.36
N MET A 223 -18.71 6.02 10.64
CA MET A 223 -19.30 4.72 10.29
C MET A 223 -18.38 3.61 10.80
N LYS A 224 -18.97 2.45 11.10
CA LYS A 224 -18.16 1.27 11.44
C LYS A 224 -17.45 0.77 10.19
N SER A 225 -16.15 0.61 10.28
CA SER A 225 -15.33 0.05 9.21
C SER A 225 -15.76 -1.39 8.91
N MET A 226 -16.02 -1.69 7.63
CA MET A 226 -16.48 -2.99 7.14
C MET A 226 -15.56 -3.48 6.01
N PRO A 227 -15.51 -4.79 5.70
CA PRO A 227 -14.80 -5.27 4.51
C PRO A 227 -15.25 -4.53 3.24
N GLY A 228 -14.32 -4.25 2.35
CA GLY A 228 -14.55 -3.49 1.13
C GLY A 228 -14.50 -1.98 1.33
N SER A 229 -14.84 -1.22 0.29
CA SER A 229 -14.81 0.25 0.32
C SER A 229 -16.01 0.83 1.06
N SER A 230 -15.76 1.69 2.04
CA SER A 230 -16.81 2.42 2.77
C SER A 230 -17.51 3.43 1.86
N THR A 231 -16.76 4.16 1.03
CA THR A 231 -17.35 5.13 0.10
C THR A 231 -18.30 4.47 -0.88
N LEU A 232 -17.91 3.34 -1.48
CA LEU A 232 -18.79 2.60 -2.39
C LEU A 232 -19.98 2.00 -1.66
N ARG A 233 -19.79 1.52 -0.43
CA ARG A 233 -20.86 0.93 0.40
C ARG A 233 -21.91 1.95 0.81
N TYR A 234 -21.49 3.12 1.29
CA TYR A 234 -22.37 4.15 1.83
C TYR A 234 -22.81 5.20 0.81
N GLY A 235 -22.24 5.15 -0.42
CA GLY A 235 -22.52 6.12 -1.48
C GLY A 235 -22.05 7.55 -1.17
N ARG A 236 -21.19 7.72 -0.15
CA ARG A 236 -20.71 9.03 0.32
C ARG A 236 -19.37 8.92 1.05
N PRO A 237 -18.61 10.01 1.16
CA PRO A 237 -17.45 10.09 2.03
C PRO A 237 -17.81 9.84 3.50
N VAL A 238 -16.90 9.23 4.25
CA VAL A 238 -17.03 8.91 5.68
C VAL A 238 -15.76 9.26 6.44
N LYS A 239 -15.87 9.41 7.75
CA LYS A 239 -14.74 9.73 8.63
C LYS A 239 -13.84 8.51 8.82
N GLU A 240 -12.92 8.27 7.89
CA GLU A 240 -12.00 7.14 7.92
C GLU A 240 -10.64 7.47 7.29
N LEU A 241 -9.55 6.94 7.87
CA LEU A 241 -8.21 6.87 7.29
C LEU A 241 -7.79 5.42 7.14
N ARG A 242 -7.25 5.06 5.96
CA ARG A 242 -6.82 3.68 5.64
C ARG A 242 -5.68 3.66 4.62
N ASP A 243 -5.27 2.47 4.20
CA ASP A 243 -4.25 2.24 3.18
C ASP A 243 -2.95 3.02 3.43
N PRO A 244 -2.31 2.89 4.61
CA PRO A 244 -1.05 3.58 4.82
C PRO A 244 0.03 3.07 3.85
N TYR A 245 0.95 3.95 3.51
CA TYR A 245 2.20 3.65 2.82
C TYR A 245 3.30 4.53 3.42
N ILE A 246 4.49 3.96 3.64
CA ILE A 246 5.63 4.70 4.20
C ILE A 246 6.68 4.91 3.11
N TYR A 247 7.06 6.15 2.94
CA TYR A 247 8.18 6.56 2.09
C TYR A 247 9.27 7.24 2.92
N SER A 248 10.51 6.87 2.71
CA SER A 248 11.66 7.42 3.44
C SER A 248 12.64 8.09 2.48
N GLU A 249 12.99 9.34 2.75
CA GLU A 249 14.01 10.09 2.01
C GLU A 249 14.67 11.15 2.91
N HIS A 250 16.00 11.30 2.79
CA HIS A 250 16.77 12.31 3.53
C HIS A 250 16.52 12.33 5.04
N ASN A 251 16.46 11.17 5.67
CA ASN A 251 16.15 10.98 7.10
C ASN A 251 14.75 11.48 7.51
N LYS A 252 13.86 11.67 6.56
CA LYS A 252 12.45 11.98 6.81
C LYS A 252 11.59 10.78 6.45
N LEU A 253 10.57 10.54 7.27
CA LEU A 253 9.54 9.56 6.98
C LEU A 253 8.26 10.28 6.60
N TYR A 254 7.66 9.83 5.51
CA TYR A 254 6.38 10.30 5.03
C TYR A 254 5.38 9.16 5.04
N MET A 255 4.17 9.43 5.49
CA MET A 255 3.06 8.51 5.37
C MET A 255 2.09 9.05 4.32
N LEU A 256 1.83 8.25 3.30
CA LEU A 256 0.69 8.44 2.42
C LEU A 256 -0.46 7.56 2.93
N TYR A 257 -1.69 8.04 2.82
CA TYR A 257 -2.85 7.30 3.30
C TYR A 257 -4.11 7.70 2.55
N SER A 258 -5.06 6.78 2.43
CA SER A 258 -6.38 7.09 1.90
C SER A 258 -7.21 7.81 2.95
N LEU A 259 -7.86 8.90 2.56
CA LEU A 259 -8.66 9.76 3.42
C LEU A 259 -10.14 9.75 3.05
N ALA A 260 -11.00 10.15 4.01
CA ALA A 260 -12.44 10.29 3.83
C ALA A 260 -13.12 9.03 3.25
N GLY A 261 -12.62 7.82 3.62
CA GLY A 261 -13.14 6.55 3.12
C GLY A 261 -12.79 6.26 1.67
N GLU A 262 -11.55 6.57 1.24
CA GLU A 262 -11.01 6.37 -0.12
C GLU A 262 -11.42 7.46 -1.13
N CYS A 263 -11.56 8.72 -0.66
CA CYS A 263 -11.85 9.86 -1.53
C CYS A 263 -10.62 10.62 -2.01
N GLY A 264 -9.44 10.27 -1.55
CA GLY A 264 -8.19 10.92 -1.91
C GLY A 264 -7.01 10.31 -1.20
N ILE A 265 -5.81 10.77 -1.52
CA ILE A 265 -4.56 10.41 -0.86
C ILE A 265 -4.03 11.63 -0.11
N GLY A 266 -3.84 11.46 1.20
CA GLY A 266 -3.19 12.41 2.08
C GLY A 266 -1.70 12.11 2.24
N LEU A 267 -0.97 13.13 2.71
CA LEU A 267 0.45 13.04 3.04
C LEU A 267 0.70 13.66 4.41
N ALA A 268 1.38 12.92 5.29
CA ALA A 268 1.87 13.41 6.56
C ALA A 268 3.37 13.11 6.71
N GLN A 269 4.13 14.01 7.31
CA GLN A 269 5.48 13.72 7.77
C GLN A 269 5.40 13.13 9.17
N LEU A 270 6.10 12.02 9.38
CA LEU A 270 6.20 11.35 10.67
C LEU A 270 7.46 11.81 11.42
N TYR A 271 7.32 12.09 12.70
CA TYR A 271 8.40 12.50 13.59
C TYR A 271 8.58 11.49 14.70
N ASN A 272 9.81 11.35 15.20
CA ASN A 272 10.18 10.50 16.36
C ASN A 272 9.84 9.02 16.21
N ILE A 273 9.70 8.53 14.97
CA ILE A 273 9.52 7.11 14.69
C ILE A 273 10.86 6.40 14.83
N GLY A 274 10.97 5.52 15.85
CA GLY A 274 12.22 4.78 16.12
C GLY A 274 13.26 5.56 16.93
N GLU A 275 12.90 6.67 17.54
CA GLU A 275 13.63 7.26 18.65
C GLU A 275 13.17 6.55 19.93
N SER A 276 14.12 5.86 20.59
CA SER A 276 13.91 5.15 21.87
C SER A 276 14.06 6.11 23.05
#